data_ef12049cb3f70b1ddf6af8b85bcd9299
#
_entry.id   ef12049cb3f70b1ddf6af8b85bcd9299
#
_cell.length_a   1.000
_cell.length_b   1.000
_cell.length_c   1.000
_cell.angle_alpha   90.00
_cell.angle_beta   90.00
_cell.angle_gamma   90.00
#
_symmetry.space_group_name_H-M   'P 1'
#
loop_
_entity.id
_entity.type
_entity.pdbx_description
1 polymer ?
#
loop_
_entity_poly.entity_id
_entity_poly.type
_entity_poly.pdbx_seq_one_letter_code
_entity_poly.pdbx_strand_id
1 'polypeptide(L)'
;MSSADNLPEQETLSEDLIFDVLKNRRRRYTLHYLKQQDRPVELSELAEQVAAWENDTTVEGLSANERKSVYTSLYQTHLPKLADAGIVDYNQNRGVVELSGNAAQLEGYLRPQDEFPWIRYYLGLALTTASPR
;
A
#
# COMPACT_ATOMS: atom_id res chain seq x y z
N MET A 1 24.28 -10.95 -22.76
CA MET A 1 23.17 -10.72 -22.21
C MET A 1 23.29 -9.74 -21.12
N SER A 2 22.40 -9.00 -21.02
CA SER A 2 22.48 -7.96 -20.08
C SER A 2 22.20 -8.44 -18.68
N SER A 3 23.03 -8.09 -17.76
CA SER A 3 22.79 -8.47 -16.40
C SER A 3 21.61 -7.73 -15.82
N ALA A 4 21.23 -6.65 -16.44
CA ALA A 4 20.09 -5.91 -15.92
C ALA A 4 18.82 -6.73 -16.03
N ASP A 5 18.76 -7.64 -16.97
CA ASP A 5 17.58 -8.45 -17.14
C ASP A 5 17.40 -9.45 -16.04
N ASN A 6 18.40 -9.62 -15.20
CA ASN A 6 18.38 -10.64 -14.20
C ASN A 6 18.37 -10.13 -12.77
N LEU A 7 17.96 -8.90 -12.58
CA LEU A 7 17.89 -8.36 -11.23
C LEU A 7 16.84 -9.12 -10.44
N PRO A 8 17.16 -9.61 -9.26
CA PRO A 8 16.22 -10.40 -8.48
C PRO A 8 14.91 -9.68 -8.22
N GLU A 9 14.98 -8.38 -7.99
CA GLU A 9 13.78 -7.63 -7.69
C GLU A 9 12.89 -7.46 -8.91
N GLN A 10 13.37 -7.88 -10.09
CA GLN A 10 12.59 -7.80 -11.31
C GLN A 10 11.96 -9.14 -11.68
N GLU A 11 12.11 -10.13 -10.84
CA GLU A 11 11.52 -11.42 -11.15
C GLU A 11 10.01 -11.34 -11.12
N THR A 12 9.38 -12.13 -11.98
CA THR A 12 7.93 -12.17 -12.04
C THR A 12 7.38 -12.85 -10.79
N LEU A 13 6.48 -12.16 -10.11
CA LEU A 13 5.82 -12.75 -8.96
C LEU A 13 4.77 -13.75 -9.46
N SER A 14 4.65 -14.88 -8.75
CA SER A 14 3.62 -15.84 -9.12
C SER A 14 2.25 -15.29 -8.76
N GLU A 15 1.24 -15.77 -9.46
CA GLU A 15 -0.12 -15.37 -9.16
C GLU A 15 -0.51 -15.74 -7.74
N ASP A 16 -0.09 -16.90 -7.29
CA ASP A 16 -0.40 -17.33 -5.92
C ASP A 16 0.18 -16.36 -4.89
N LEU A 17 1.39 -15.88 -5.12
CA LEU A 17 2.01 -14.94 -4.21
C LEU A 17 1.28 -13.60 -4.25
N ILE A 18 0.90 -13.15 -5.44
CA ILE A 18 0.16 -11.90 -5.58
C ILE A 18 -1.14 -11.99 -4.80
N PHE A 19 -1.89 -13.08 -4.97
CA PHE A 19 -3.15 -13.24 -4.26
C PHE A 19 -2.92 -13.36 -2.75
N ASP A 20 -1.88 -14.05 -2.34
CA ASP A 20 -1.58 -14.18 -0.92
C ASP A 20 -1.27 -12.82 -0.30
N VAL A 21 -0.51 -11.99 -1.01
CA VAL A 21 -0.19 -10.66 -0.52
C VAL A 21 -1.45 -9.81 -0.44
N LEU A 22 -2.29 -9.86 -1.48
CA LEU A 22 -3.42 -8.96 -1.59
C LEU A 22 -4.68 -9.43 -0.88
N LYS A 23 -4.68 -10.63 -0.32
CA LYS A 23 -5.88 -11.07 0.41
C LYS A 23 -6.06 -10.34 1.72
N ASN A 24 -5.03 -9.71 2.24
CA ASN A 24 -5.08 -9.02 3.52
C ASN A 24 -5.34 -7.54 3.31
N ARG A 25 -6.38 -7.03 3.96
CA ARG A 25 -6.82 -5.66 3.76
C ARG A 25 -5.78 -4.64 4.21
N ARG A 26 -5.09 -4.88 5.32
CA ARG A 26 -4.06 -3.95 5.78
C ARG A 26 -2.92 -3.84 4.78
N ARG A 27 -2.56 -4.93 4.14
CA ARG A 27 -1.53 -4.88 3.11
C ARG A 27 -2.02 -4.11 1.90
N ARG A 28 -3.28 -4.29 1.49
CA ARG A 28 -3.82 -3.50 0.37
C ARG A 28 -3.84 -2.02 0.71
N TYR A 29 -4.28 -1.66 1.92
CA TYR A 29 -4.29 -0.26 2.34
C TYR A 29 -2.87 0.31 2.36
N THR A 30 -1.91 -0.45 2.83
CA THR A 30 -0.52 -0.05 2.84
C THR A 30 -0.05 0.31 1.43
N LEU A 31 -0.35 -0.56 0.48
CA LEU A 31 0.09 -0.34 -0.89
C LEU A 31 -0.62 0.84 -1.53
N HIS A 32 -1.90 1.02 -1.25
CA HIS A 32 -2.61 2.20 -1.76
C HIS A 32 -1.99 3.49 -1.24
N TYR A 33 -1.67 3.53 0.05
CA TYR A 33 -1.10 4.75 0.63
C TYR A 33 0.29 5.04 0.07
N LEU A 34 1.13 4.02 -0.01
CA LEU A 34 2.47 4.20 -0.53
C LEU A 34 2.45 4.67 -1.97
N LYS A 35 1.50 4.17 -2.75
CA LYS A 35 1.38 4.60 -4.13
C LYS A 35 0.94 6.05 -4.23
N GLN A 36 0.05 6.50 -3.36
CA GLN A 36 -0.40 7.88 -3.36
C GLN A 36 0.71 8.84 -3.02
N GLN A 37 1.58 8.45 -2.09
CA GLN A 37 2.60 9.37 -1.58
C GLN A 37 3.78 9.52 -2.53
N ASP A 38 4.14 8.46 -3.23
CA ASP A 38 5.25 8.48 -4.20
C ASP A 38 6.53 9.04 -3.56
N ARG A 39 6.79 8.69 -2.31
CA ARG A 39 7.98 9.08 -1.55
C ARG A 39 8.13 8.08 -0.40
N PRO A 40 9.32 8.04 0.22
CA PRO A 40 9.45 7.23 1.43
C PRO A 40 8.51 7.77 2.52
N VAL A 41 7.93 6.86 3.27
CA VAL A 41 6.92 7.19 4.28
C VAL A 41 7.36 6.60 5.60
N GLU A 42 7.19 7.36 6.69
CA GLU A 42 7.51 6.86 8.01
C GLU A 42 6.46 5.85 8.46
N LEU A 43 6.89 4.84 9.18
CA LEU A 43 6.00 3.79 9.63
C LEU A 43 4.84 4.32 10.46
N SER A 44 5.09 5.32 11.31
CA SER A 44 4.03 5.88 12.13
C SER A 44 2.96 6.56 11.26
N GLU A 45 3.39 7.27 10.23
CA GLU A 45 2.46 7.93 9.31
C GLU A 45 1.61 6.87 8.58
N LEU A 46 2.27 5.83 8.10
CA LEU A 46 1.58 4.76 7.38
C LEU A 46 0.57 4.07 8.28
N ALA A 47 0.98 3.76 9.50
CA ALA A 47 0.11 3.05 10.43
C ALA A 47 -1.13 3.89 10.78
N GLU A 48 -0.95 5.19 10.95
CA GLU A 48 -2.08 6.06 11.25
C GLU A 48 -3.08 6.10 10.10
N GLN A 49 -2.59 6.19 8.87
CA GLN A 49 -3.51 6.26 7.76
C GLN A 49 -4.23 4.93 7.53
N VAL A 50 -3.51 3.83 7.63
CA VAL A 50 -4.14 2.52 7.49
C VAL A 50 -5.19 2.31 8.59
N ALA A 51 -4.85 2.71 9.82
CA ALA A 51 -5.79 2.57 10.93
C ALA A 51 -7.03 3.45 10.72
N ALA A 52 -6.85 4.65 10.19
CA ALA A 52 -7.98 5.54 9.93
C ALA A 52 -8.91 4.93 8.88
N TRP A 53 -8.38 4.40 7.82
CA TRP A 53 -9.19 3.75 6.80
C TRP A 53 -9.91 2.51 7.35
N GLU A 54 -9.18 1.73 8.15
CA GLU A 54 -9.73 0.50 8.69
C GLU A 54 -10.87 0.76 9.67
N ASN A 55 -10.81 1.86 10.40
CA ASN A 55 -11.81 2.20 11.42
C ASN A 55 -12.79 3.26 10.97
N ASP A 56 -12.74 3.61 9.70
CA ASP A 56 -13.66 4.56 9.09
C ASP A 56 -13.67 5.88 9.86
N THR A 57 -12.52 6.42 10.12
CA THR A 57 -12.36 7.65 10.86
C THR A 57 -11.20 8.46 10.29
N THR A 58 -10.94 9.64 10.87
CA THR A 58 -9.79 10.43 10.51
C THR A 58 -8.62 10.03 11.41
N VAL A 59 -7.42 10.45 11.04
CA VAL A 59 -6.24 10.19 11.87
C VAL A 59 -6.44 10.77 13.26
N GLU A 60 -7.02 11.97 13.34
CA GLU A 60 -7.25 12.62 14.63
C GLU A 60 -8.28 11.87 15.49
N GLY A 61 -9.15 11.11 14.85
CA GLY A 61 -10.16 10.36 15.57
C GLY A 61 -9.70 9.01 16.10
N LEU A 62 -8.45 8.63 15.83
CA LEU A 62 -7.96 7.31 16.23
C LEU A 62 -7.65 7.25 17.72
N SER A 63 -7.98 6.11 18.33
CA SER A 63 -7.56 5.86 19.71
C SER A 63 -6.10 5.38 19.71
N ALA A 64 -5.48 5.43 20.86
CA ALA A 64 -4.12 4.92 21.02
C ALA A 64 -4.04 3.43 20.68
N ASN A 65 -5.06 2.67 21.07
CA ASN A 65 -5.07 1.24 20.79
C ASN A 65 -5.19 0.94 19.31
N GLU A 66 -6.00 1.72 18.59
CA GLU A 66 -6.14 1.54 17.14
C GLU A 66 -4.83 1.81 16.43
N ARG A 67 -4.12 2.88 16.82
CA ARG A 67 -2.83 3.18 16.24
C ARG A 67 -1.82 2.06 16.50
N LYS A 68 -1.77 1.62 17.75
CA LYS A 68 -0.79 0.62 18.16
C LYS A 68 -1.02 -0.71 17.50
N SER A 69 -2.29 -1.11 17.36
CA SER A 69 -2.61 -2.38 16.74
C SER A 69 -2.09 -2.45 15.32
N VAL A 70 -2.34 -1.40 14.55
CA VAL A 70 -1.92 -1.39 13.16
C VAL A 70 -0.40 -1.25 13.05
N TYR A 71 0.19 -0.37 13.86
CA TYR A 71 1.64 -0.18 13.86
C TYR A 71 2.35 -1.51 14.12
N THR A 72 1.92 -2.23 15.15
CA THR A 72 2.55 -3.48 15.53
C THR A 72 2.42 -4.52 14.43
N SER A 73 1.23 -4.64 13.84
CA SER A 73 1.03 -5.65 12.81
C SER A 73 1.81 -5.31 11.53
N LEU A 74 1.93 -4.03 11.19
CA LEU A 74 2.74 -3.64 10.05
C LEU A 74 4.21 -3.97 10.31
N TYR A 75 4.69 -3.61 11.48
CA TYR A 75 6.08 -3.81 11.84
C TYR A 75 6.44 -5.30 11.89
N GLN A 76 5.63 -6.11 12.52
CA GLN A 76 5.95 -7.50 12.77
C GLN A 76 5.61 -8.45 11.64
N THR A 77 4.59 -8.14 10.88
CA THR A 77 4.05 -9.09 9.93
C THR A 77 4.01 -8.57 8.48
N HIS A 78 3.35 -7.44 8.29
CA HIS A 78 2.99 -7.08 6.90
C HIS A 78 4.15 -6.48 6.11
N LEU A 79 4.91 -5.58 6.72
CA LEU A 79 6.03 -4.99 5.99
C LEU A 79 7.13 -5.99 5.72
N PRO A 80 7.49 -6.89 6.66
CA PRO A 80 8.44 -7.93 6.32
C PRO A 80 7.97 -8.83 5.17
N LYS A 81 6.67 -9.17 5.15
CA LYS A 81 6.15 -10.00 4.07
C LYS A 81 6.23 -9.29 2.73
N LEU A 82 5.87 -8.02 2.69
CA LEU A 82 5.94 -7.25 1.46
C LEU A 82 7.38 -7.03 1.01
N ALA A 83 8.28 -6.84 1.97
CA ALA A 83 9.70 -6.66 1.65
C ALA A 83 10.30 -7.94 1.10
N ASP A 84 9.94 -9.08 1.67
CA ASP A 84 10.45 -10.37 1.19
C ASP A 84 10.04 -10.63 -0.26
N ALA A 85 8.91 -10.10 -0.67
CA ALA A 85 8.44 -10.25 -2.05
C ALA A 85 8.99 -9.18 -2.98
N GLY A 86 9.81 -8.27 -2.47
CA GLY A 86 10.37 -7.19 -3.29
C GLY A 86 9.35 -6.13 -3.67
N ILE A 87 8.24 -6.07 -2.96
CA ILE A 87 7.17 -5.12 -3.24
C ILE A 87 7.42 -3.80 -2.56
N VAL A 88 7.99 -3.82 -1.36
CA VAL A 88 8.39 -2.59 -0.67
C VAL A 88 9.85 -2.70 -0.26
N ASP A 89 10.47 -1.53 -0.06
CA ASP A 89 11.78 -1.40 0.48
C ASP A 89 11.58 -0.87 1.89
N TYR A 90 11.85 -1.70 2.89
CA TYR A 90 11.55 -1.35 4.28
C TYR A 90 12.84 -1.25 5.07
N ASN A 91 13.19 -0.05 5.48
CA ASN A 91 14.36 0.17 6.32
C ASN A 91 13.90 0.15 7.77
N GLN A 92 14.07 -0.99 8.41
CA GLN A 92 13.54 -1.20 9.76
C GLN A 92 14.23 -0.31 10.78
N ASN A 93 15.52 -0.04 10.60
CA ASN A 93 16.27 0.79 11.54
C ASN A 93 15.81 2.24 11.51
N ARG A 94 15.47 2.74 10.35
CA ARG A 94 15.02 4.12 10.21
C ARG A 94 13.50 4.24 10.26
N GLY A 95 12.78 3.13 10.22
CA GLY A 95 11.32 3.16 10.25
C GLY A 95 10.72 3.79 9.02
N VAL A 96 11.31 3.56 7.84
CA VAL A 96 10.88 4.17 6.60
C VAL A 96 10.57 3.10 5.56
N VAL A 97 9.54 3.29 4.77
CA VAL A 97 9.12 2.33 3.76
C VAL A 97 8.72 3.04 2.48
N GLU A 98 8.99 2.42 1.34
CA GLU A 98 8.53 2.93 0.05
C GLU A 98 8.31 1.75 -0.89
N LEU A 99 7.61 1.99 -2.00
CA LEU A 99 7.38 0.93 -2.97
C LEU A 99 8.69 0.57 -3.66
N SER A 100 8.84 -0.70 -4.00
CA SER A 100 10.03 -1.19 -4.67
C SER A 100 9.65 -1.78 -6.03
N GLY A 101 10.64 -2.38 -6.70
CA GLY A 101 10.51 -2.79 -8.09
C GLY A 101 9.33 -3.68 -8.41
N ASN A 102 9.05 -4.65 -7.55
CA ASN A 102 7.98 -5.60 -7.83
C ASN A 102 6.59 -5.04 -7.58
N ALA A 103 6.48 -3.83 -7.01
CA ALA A 103 5.17 -3.22 -6.79
C ALA A 103 4.42 -3.02 -8.09
N ALA A 104 5.13 -2.75 -9.18
CA ALA A 104 4.49 -2.53 -10.47
C ALA A 104 3.69 -3.75 -10.93
N GLN A 105 4.06 -4.93 -10.48
CA GLN A 105 3.37 -6.16 -10.88
C GLN A 105 2.00 -6.28 -10.24
N LEU A 106 1.70 -5.47 -9.26
CA LEU A 106 0.41 -5.49 -8.59
C LEU A 106 -0.60 -4.50 -9.16
N GLU A 107 -0.17 -3.70 -10.13
CA GLU A 107 -0.99 -2.61 -10.65
C GLU A 107 -2.37 -3.05 -11.12
N GLY A 108 -2.45 -4.12 -11.83
CA GLY A 108 -3.73 -4.57 -12.35
C GLY A 108 -4.65 -5.18 -11.31
N TYR A 109 -4.13 -5.46 -10.13
CA TYR A 109 -4.89 -6.11 -9.07
C TYR A 109 -5.34 -5.14 -7.98
N LEU A 110 -4.67 -3.99 -7.86
CA LEU A 110 -5.02 -3.01 -6.85
C LEU A 110 -5.90 -1.95 -7.47
N ARG A 111 -7.14 -1.91 -7.07
CA ARG A 111 -8.13 -1.01 -7.64
C ARG A 111 -8.72 -0.14 -6.54
N PRO A 112 -8.22 1.09 -6.40
CA PRO A 112 -8.70 1.96 -5.30
C PRO A 112 -10.20 2.15 -5.29
N GLN A 113 -10.84 2.22 -6.46
CA GLN A 113 -12.27 2.43 -6.52
C GLN A 113 -13.07 1.27 -5.97
N ASP A 114 -12.47 0.08 -5.90
CA ASP A 114 -13.15 -1.07 -5.32
C ASP A 114 -12.96 -1.11 -3.81
N GLU A 115 -11.84 -0.53 -3.34
CA GLU A 115 -11.52 -0.55 -1.92
C GLU A 115 -12.13 0.64 -1.19
N PHE A 116 -12.25 1.76 -1.87
CA PHE A 116 -12.72 3.01 -1.28
C PHE A 116 -13.90 3.51 -2.11
N PRO A 117 -15.13 3.18 -1.73
CA PRO A 117 -16.30 3.58 -2.54
C PRO A 117 -16.41 5.08 -2.75
N TRP A 118 -15.93 5.87 -1.79
CA TRP A 118 -15.98 7.33 -1.93
C TRP A 118 -15.08 7.82 -3.07
N ILE A 119 -14.03 7.07 -3.40
CA ILE A 119 -13.18 7.45 -4.52
C ILE A 119 -13.96 7.39 -5.82
N ARG A 120 -14.80 6.37 -5.97
CA ARG A 120 -15.62 6.23 -7.17
C ARG A 120 -16.54 7.44 -7.33
N TYR A 121 -17.09 7.92 -6.23
CA TYR A 121 -17.95 9.09 -6.26
C TYR A 121 -17.15 10.32 -6.72
N TYR A 122 -15.99 10.54 -6.18
CA TYR A 122 -15.17 11.69 -6.56
C TYR A 122 -14.66 11.60 -8.00
N LEU A 123 -14.32 10.40 -8.46
CA LEU A 123 -13.92 10.24 -9.85
C LEU A 123 -15.07 10.58 -10.78
N GLY A 124 -16.28 10.17 -10.43
CA GLY A 124 -17.47 10.52 -11.21
C GLY A 124 -17.69 12.01 -11.29
N LEU A 125 -17.52 12.70 -10.18
CA LEU A 125 -17.65 14.14 -10.15
C LEU A 125 -16.60 14.81 -11.02
N ALA A 126 -15.37 14.36 -10.91
CA ALA A 126 -14.29 14.95 -11.68
C ALA A 126 -14.51 14.76 -13.17
N LEU A 127 -14.96 13.59 -13.56
CA LEU A 127 -15.21 13.34 -14.97
C LEU A 127 -16.37 14.17 -15.47
N THR A 128 -17.40 14.30 -14.67
CA THR A 128 -18.56 15.11 -15.04
C THR A 128 -18.16 16.57 -15.20
N THR A 129 -17.30 17.06 -14.32
CA THR A 129 -16.88 18.42 -14.40
C THR A 129 -15.93 18.65 -15.57
N ALA A 130 -15.16 17.67 -15.89
CA ALA A 130 -14.18 17.82 -16.93
C ALA A 130 -14.73 17.64 -18.34
N SER A 131 -15.84 16.95 -18.44
CA SER A 131 -16.31 16.64 -19.75
C SER A 131 -17.25 17.62 -20.38
N PRO A 132 -17.51 18.63 -19.93
CA PRO A 132 -18.48 19.46 -20.46
C PRO A 132 -18.10 20.21 -21.49
N ARG A 133 -18.11 20.31 -22.10
CA ARG A 133 -17.76 21.13 -23.04
C ARG A 133 -17.74 20.63 -24.22
#